data_1afa09ed1d3d4dfdcbbe3cad0dade2ff
#
_entry.id   1afa09ed1d3d4dfdcbbe3cad0dade2ff
#
_cell.length_a   1.000
_cell.length_b   1.000
_cell.length_c   1.000
_cell.angle_alpha   90.00
_cell.angle_beta   90.00
_cell.angle_gamma   90.00
#
_symmetry.space_group_name_H-M   'P 1'
#
loop_
_entity.id
_entity.type
_entity.pdbx_description
1 polymer ?
#
loop_
_entity_poly.entity_id
_entity_poly.type
_entity_poly.pdbx_seq_one_letter_code
_entity_poly.pdbx_strand_id
1 'polypeptide(L)'
;VKTDEEGMLPDALEEMLQKEEQVKLIYLIPTFQNPMGIVTTLDRRQAIYDLAVKYDVMILEDSPYFELRYSGEYVPSIKSLDKTGHVIFAGSLSKVLTPGVRLGFAIANKNVLAKLTVGKQCQDMNNPGYNQRIAARYIENYDLSAHIQDCCTLYRSKRDTMMNALEKELTGKATWTHPEGGFFVWLTLPSHISGDEFTRYLIDKKKLITVCGSAYRPDGSDVNAIRLNFSVPSEEEIEFCVHLIREALEEWGDKA
;
A
#
# COMPACT_ATOMS: atom_id res chain seq x y z
N VAL A 1 -8.47 13.06 3.28
CA VAL A 1 -9.82 12.56 2.99
C VAL A 1 -10.09 11.35 3.88
N LYS A 2 -11.33 11.21 4.40
CA LYS A 2 -11.73 10.04 5.19
C LYS A 2 -11.75 8.77 4.34
N THR A 3 -11.43 7.64 4.97
CA THR A 3 -11.40 6.32 4.34
C THR A 3 -12.15 5.30 5.21
N ASP A 4 -12.55 4.21 4.60
CA ASP A 4 -13.09 3.01 5.24
C ASP A 4 -12.39 1.74 4.72
N GLU A 5 -13.00 0.58 4.88
CA GLU A 5 -12.47 -0.72 4.46
C GLU A 5 -12.34 -0.86 2.93
N GLU A 6 -13.05 -0.05 2.16
CA GLU A 6 -12.99 0.00 0.69
C GLU A 6 -12.15 1.18 0.17
N GLY A 7 -11.51 1.94 1.04
CA GLY A 7 -10.63 3.05 0.70
C GLY A 7 -11.27 4.43 0.86
N MET A 8 -10.88 5.37 0.01
CA MET A 8 -11.31 6.76 0.09
C MET A 8 -12.84 6.90 -0.10
N LEU A 9 -13.51 7.60 0.82
CA LEU A 9 -14.95 7.88 0.75
C LEU A 9 -15.22 8.96 -0.30
N PRO A 10 -16.06 8.70 -1.34
CA PRO A 10 -16.36 9.68 -2.39
C PRO A 10 -17.02 10.95 -1.85
N ASP A 11 -17.95 10.83 -0.90
CA ASP A 11 -18.63 12.00 -0.31
C ASP A 11 -17.63 12.90 0.44
N ALA A 12 -16.70 12.30 1.19
CA ALA A 12 -15.65 13.04 1.89
C ALA A 12 -14.63 13.66 0.91
N LEU A 13 -14.38 13.01 -0.23
CA LEU A 13 -13.59 13.58 -1.30
C LEU A 13 -14.30 14.78 -1.92
N GLU A 14 -15.57 14.67 -2.25
CA GLU A 14 -16.34 15.76 -2.84
C GLU A 14 -16.43 16.95 -1.90
N GLU A 15 -16.70 16.73 -0.60
CA GLU A 15 -16.68 17.79 0.41
C GLU A 15 -15.34 18.54 0.45
N MET A 16 -14.22 17.82 0.34
CA MET A 16 -12.89 18.41 0.30
C MET A 16 -12.67 19.22 -0.98
N LEU A 17 -13.05 18.68 -2.14
CA LEU A 17 -12.92 19.36 -3.43
C LEU A 17 -13.80 20.63 -3.53
N GLN A 18 -14.92 20.69 -2.82
CA GLN A 18 -15.77 21.88 -2.73
C GLN A 18 -15.18 22.97 -1.83
N LYS A 19 -14.48 22.57 -0.76
CA LYS A 19 -13.90 23.52 0.20
C LYS A 19 -12.56 24.09 -0.25
N GLU A 20 -11.76 23.30 -0.94
CA GLU A 20 -10.38 23.60 -1.27
C GLU A 20 -10.23 23.92 -2.77
N GLU A 21 -10.25 25.20 -3.11
CA GLU A 21 -10.19 25.67 -4.51
C GLU A 21 -8.87 25.33 -5.25
N GLN A 22 -7.81 24.96 -4.52
CA GLN A 22 -6.48 24.74 -5.08
C GLN A 22 -6.06 23.27 -5.19
N VAL A 23 -6.96 22.32 -4.99
CA VAL A 23 -6.65 20.90 -5.18
C VAL A 23 -6.29 20.65 -6.65
N LYS A 24 -5.11 20.07 -6.90
CA LYS A 24 -4.63 19.74 -8.26
C LYS A 24 -4.45 18.26 -8.49
N LEU A 25 -4.32 17.48 -7.42
CA LEU A 25 -3.99 16.07 -7.50
C LEU A 25 -4.66 15.29 -6.37
N ILE A 26 -5.26 14.17 -6.74
CA ILE A 26 -5.72 13.12 -5.83
C ILE A 26 -4.69 12.00 -5.93
N TYR A 27 -3.98 11.72 -4.83
CA TYR A 27 -3.06 10.59 -4.72
C TYR A 27 -3.74 9.41 -4.03
N LEU A 28 -3.68 8.23 -4.62
CA LEU A 28 -4.19 7.01 -4.00
C LEU A 28 -3.46 5.75 -4.48
N ILE A 29 -3.49 4.72 -3.63
CA ILE A 29 -3.07 3.36 -3.95
C ILE A 29 -4.34 2.50 -3.90
N PRO A 30 -5.05 2.27 -5.03
CA PRO A 30 -6.36 1.64 -5.01
C PRO A 30 -6.31 0.12 -4.86
N THR A 31 -5.14 -0.50 -4.97
CA THR A 31 -4.96 -1.95 -4.89
C THR A 31 -3.84 -2.29 -3.90
N PHE A 32 -4.18 -3.04 -2.85
CA PHE A 32 -3.28 -3.43 -1.75
C PHE A 32 -2.59 -2.22 -1.12
N GLN A 33 -3.40 -1.27 -0.71
CA GLN A 33 -2.99 0.03 -0.21
C GLN A 33 -1.97 -0.08 0.92
N ASN A 34 -0.92 0.73 0.86
CA ASN A 34 0.01 0.93 1.97
C ASN A 34 -0.49 2.12 2.81
N PRO A 35 -0.89 1.90 4.09
CA PRO A 35 -0.52 0.80 4.97
C PRO A 35 -1.56 -0.31 5.16
N MET A 36 -2.80 -0.16 4.70
CA MET A 36 -3.93 -0.97 5.17
C MET A 36 -4.09 -2.31 4.45
N GLY A 37 -3.46 -2.51 3.28
CA GLY A 37 -3.62 -3.74 2.48
C GLY A 37 -4.98 -3.88 1.78
N ILE A 38 -5.84 -2.87 1.85
CA ILE A 38 -7.20 -2.88 1.28
C ILE A 38 -7.20 -2.70 -0.23
N VAL A 39 -8.34 -3.06 -0.85
CA VAL A 39 -8.61 -2.87 -2.28
C VAL A 39 -9.85 -2.00 -2.44
N THR A 40 -9.70 -0.90 -3.17
CA THR A 40 -10.85 -0.03 -3.53
C THR A 40 -11.71 -0.73 -4.58
N THR A 41 -13.01 -0.84 -4.33
CA THR A 41 -13.98 -1.46 -5.22
C THR A 41 -14.11 -0.71 -6.56
N LEU A 42 -14.61 -1.40 -7.60
CA LEU A 42 -14.77 -0.79 -8.93
C LEU A 42 -15.71 0.42 -8.89
N ASP A 43 -16.84 0.29 -8.21
CA ASP A 43 -17.83 1.37 -8.11
C ASP A 43 -17.23 2.62 -7.44
N ARG A 44 -16.40 2.41 -6.42
CA ARG A 44 -15.70 3.50 -5.74
C ARG A 44 -14.60 4.12 -6.59
N ARG A 45 -13.87 3.31 -7.38
CA ARG A 45 -12.91 3.81 -8.38
C ARG A 45 -13.61 4.68 -9.41
N GLN A 46 -14.77 4.27 -9.91
CA GLN A 46 -15.58 5.05 -10.84
C GLN A 46 -16.03 6.36 -10.21
N ALA A 47 -16.56 6.34 -9.00
CA ALA A 47 -17.01 7.54 -8.30
C ALA A 47 -15.87 8.55 -8.07
N ILE A 48 -14.68 8.09 -7.67
CA ILE A 48 -13.50 8.94 -7.50
C ILE A 48 -13.08 9.54 -8.86
N TYR A 49 -13.09 8.74 -9.94
CA TYR A 49 -12.78 9.23 -11.28
C TYR A 49 -13.78 10.30 -11.75
N ASP A 50 -15.09 10.06 -11.56
CA ASP A 50 -16.12 11.01 -11.95
C ASP A 50 -15.98 12.35 -11.20
N LEU A 51 -15.65 12.31 -9.92
CA LEU A 51 -15.35 13.51 -9.13
C LEU A 51 -14.10 14.23 -9.65
N ALA A 52 -13.04 13.50 -9.98
CA ALA A 52 -11.82 14.09 -10.54
C ALA A 52 -12.10 14.82 -11.86
N VAL A 53 -12.92 14.24 -12.73
CA VAL A 53 -13.37 14.88 -13.99
C VAL A 53 -14.25 16.09 -13.71
N LYS A 54 -15.20 15.97 -12.78
CA LYS A 54 -16.15 17.06 -12.41
C LYS A 54 -15.43 18.30 -11.90
N TYR A 55 -14.37 18.13 -11.12
CA TYR A 55 -13.61 19.23 -10.50
C TYR A 55 -12.31 19.57 -11.23
N ASP A 56 -12.06 18.97 -12.40
CA ASP A 56 -10.83 19.16 -13.21
C ASP A 56 -9.54 18.92 -12.41
N VAL A 57 -9.49 17.83 -11.65
CA VAL A 57 -8.39 17.42 -10.79
C VAL A 57 -7.75 16.16 -11.33
N MET A 58 -6.42 16.09 -11.35
CA MET A 58 -5.69 14.89 -11.77
C MET A 58 -5.74 13.80 -10.69
N ILE A 59 -5.73 12.55 -11.11
CA ILE A 59 -5.50 11.39 -10.22
C ILE A 59 -4.09 10.85 -10.46
N LEU A 60 -3.32 10.66 -9.39
CA LEU A 60 -2.13 9.82 -9.39
C LEU A 60 -2.48 8.48 -8.77
N GLU A 61 -2.69 7.50 -9.63
CA GLU A 61 -2.90 6.10 -9.26
C GLU A 61 -1.54 5.42 -9.10
N ASP A 62 -1.08 5.26 -7.86
CA ASP A 62 0.17 4.58 -7.55
C ASP A 62 -0.12 3.09 -7.32
N SER A 63 0.45 2.22 -8.16
CA SER A 63 0.10 0.80 -8.21
C SER A 63 1.32 -0.13 -8.15
N PRO A 64 2.14 -0.06 -7.07
CA PRO A 64 3.34 -0.87 -6.97
C PRO A 64 3.08 -2.33 -6.63
N TYR A 65 1.88 -2.68 -6.13
CA TYR A 65 1.54 -4.00 -5.61
C TYR A 65 0.49 -4.74 -6.43
N PHE A 66 -0.11 -4.12 -7.42
CA PHE A 66 -1.35 -4.58 -8.04
C PHE A 66 -1.26 -5.99 -8.65
N GLU A 67 -0.09 -6.42 -9.10
CA GLU A 67 0.18 -7.77 -9.61
C GLU A 67 0.27 -8.84 -8.49
N LEU A 68 0.48 -8.43 -7.24
CA LEU A 68 0.69 -9.33 -6.10
C LEU A 68 -0.63 -9.68 -5.42
N ARG A 69 -1.55 -10.29 -6.18
CA ARG A 69 -2.85 -10.75 -5.71
C ARG A 69 -2.81 -12.22 -5.32
N TYR A 70 -3.27 -12.53 -4.13
CA TYR A 70 -3.26 -13.88 -3.55
C TYR A 70 -4.64 -14.52 -3.53
N SER A 71 -5.70 -13.70 -3.43
CA SER A 71 -7.10 -14.13 -3.38
C SER A 71 -8.01 -13.02 -3.91
N GLY A 72 -9.32 -13.29 -3.99
CA GLY A 72 -10.30 -12.35 -4.51
C GLY A 72 -10.22 -12.16 -6.03
N GLU A 73 -11.00 -11.21 -6.55
CA GLU A 73 -11.11 -10.95 -7.98
C GLU A 73 -10.28 -9.74 -8.41
N TYR A 74 -9.86 -9.75 -9.67
CA TYR A 74 -9.16 -8.62 -10.27
C TYR A 74 -10.09 -7.41 -10.36
N VAL A 75 -9.64 -6.26 -9.86
CA VAL A 75 -10.34 -4.98 -10.00
C VAL A 75 -9.58 -4.10 -10.98
N PRO A 76 -10.20 -3.68 -12.11
CA PRO A 76 -9.57 -2.83 -13.11
C PRO A 76 -9.02 -1.52 -12.52
N SER A 77 -7.88 -1.06 -13.02
CA SER A 77 -7.27 0.21 -12.59
C SER A 77 -8.19 1.41 -12.89
N ILE A 78 -8.05 2.49 -12.14
CA ILE A 78 -8.74 3.76 -12.46
C ILE A 78 -8.29 4.25 -13.83
N LYS A 79 -7.02 4.03 -14.17
CA LYS A 79 -6.51 4.35 -15.51
C LYS A 79 -7.27 3.68 -16.64
N SER A 80 -7.78 2.47 -16.45
CA SER A 80 -8.59 1.77 -17.47
C SER A 80 -9.96 2.42 -17.70
N LEU A 81 -10.46 3.20 -16.74
CA LEU A 81 -11.70 3.97 -16.83
C LEU A 81 -11.49 5.34 -17.50
N ASP A 82 -10.23 5.79 -17.61
CA ASP A 82 -9.86 7.15 -18.03
C ASP A 82 -10.13 7.42 -19.51
N LYS A 83 -11.17 8.19 -19.79
CA LYS A 83 -11.55 8.65 -21.13
C LYS A 83 -11.13 10.10 -21.42
N THR A 84 -10.74 10.86 -20.40
CA THR A 84 -10.52 12.31 -20.45
C THR A 84 -9.06 12.72 -20.23
N GLY A 85 -8.21 11.78 -19.84
CA GLY A 85 -6.80 12.02 -19.61
C GLY A 85 -6.46 12.54 -18.20
N HIS A 86 -7.37 12.39 -17.23
CA HIS A 86 -7.18 12.84 -15.85
C HIS A 86 -6.36 11.88 -14.98
N VAL A 87 -6.07 10.65 -15.45
CA VAL A 87 -5.38 9.66 -14.62
C VAL A 87 -3.93 9.47 -15.07
N ILE A 88 -3.03 9.60 -14.11
CA ILE A 88 -1.63 9.19 -14.19
C ILE A 88 -1.50 7.85 -13.46
N PHE A 89 -1.23 6.78 -14.19
CA PHE A 89 -0.90 5.49 -13.58
C PHE A 89 0.61 5.40 -13.37
N ALA A 90 1.03 5.07 -12.16
CA ALA A 90 2.43 4.82 -11.81
C ALA A 90 2.62 3.36 -11.43
N GLY A 91 3.40 2.62 -12.20
CA GLY A 91 3.78 1.24 -11.96
C GLY A 91 5.25 1.10 -11.56
N SER A 92 5.58 -0.01 -10.91
CA SER A 92 6.93 -0.26 -10.41
C SER A 92 7.35 -1.71 -10.64
N LEU A 93 8.61 -1.94 -11.05
CA LEU A 93 9.22 -3.27 -11.09
C LEU A 93 9.83 -3.69 -9.74
N SER A 94 9.84 -2.80 -8.75
CA SER A 94 10.50 -3.04 -7.46
C SER A 94 9.87 -4.18 -6.64
N LYS A 95 8.60 -4.48 -6.85
CA LYS A 95 7.85 -5.48 -6.07
C LYS A 95 7.61 -6.77 -6.82
N VAL A 96 7.68 -6.72 -8.15
CA VAL A 96 7.42 -7.86 -9.03
C VAL A 96 8.68 -8.41 -9.72
N LEU A 97 9.79 -7.69 -9.69
CA LEU A 97 11.08 -8.15 -10.22
C LEU A 97 12.17 -8.06 -9.15
N THR A 98 12.66 -6.85 -8.89
CA THR A 98 13.62 -6.60 -7.79
C THR A 98 13.71 -5.11 -7.46
N PRO A 99 13.78 -4.74 -6.17
CA PRO A 99 13.88 -3.34 -5.78
C PRO A 99 15.20 -2.70 -6.23
N GLY A 100 16.26 -3.49 -6.43
CA GLY A 100 17.58 -2.99 -6.81
C GLY A 100 17.68 -2.39 -8.22
N VAL A 101 16.78 -2.75 -9.14
CA VAL A 101 16.79 -2.18 -10.50
C VAL A 101 16.33 -0.72 -10.55
N ARG A 102 15.61 -0.25 -9.54
CA ARG A 102 15.11 1.14 -9.44
C ARG A 102 14.36 1.61 -10.70
N LEU A 103 13.48 0.76 -11.22
CA LEU A 103 12.67 1.05 -12.40
C LEU A 103 11.20 1.13 -12.06
N GLY A 104 10.55 2.13 -12.64
CA GLY A 104 9.12 2.32 -12.67
C GLY A 104 8.71 2.94 -14.00
N PHE A 105 7.43 3.04 -14.22
CA PHE A 105 6.87 3.62 -15.45
C PHE A 105 5.60 4.41 -15.14
N ALA A 106 5.28 5.35 -16.01
CA ALA A 106 4.04 6.11 -15.93
C ALA A 106 3.25 5.99 -17.23
N ILE A 107 1.93 5.88 -17.11
CA ILE A 107 0.98 5.92 -18.23
C ILE A 107 0.06 7.12 -18.00
N ALA A 108 0.15 8.11 -18.88
CA ALA A 108 -0.62 9.36 -18.76
C ALA A 108 -0.89 9.97 -20.15
N ASN A 109 -1.66 11.05 -20.19
CA ASN A 109 -1.83 11.81 -21.40
C ASN A 109 -0.51 12.47 -21.86
N LYS A 110 -0.39 12.82 -23.15
CA LYS A 110 0.85 13.34 -23.75
C LYS A 110 1.37 14.61 -23.08
N ASN A 111 0.48 15.50 -22.65
CA ASN A 111 0.87 16.76 -22.02
C ASN A 111 1.51 16.53 -20.65
N VAL A 112 0.94 15.63 -19.87
CA VAL A 112 1.50 15.21 -18.58
C VAL A 112 2.85 14.51 -18.78
N LEU A 113 2.93 13.55 -19.72
CA LEU A 113 4.19 12.85 -20.00
C LEU A 113 5.31 13.80 -20.42
N ALA A 114 5.01 14.81 -21.24
CA ALA A 114 5.99 15.83 -21.62
C ALA A 114 6.56 16.57 -20.39
N LYS A 115 5.70 16.92 -19.43
CA LYS A 115 6.14 17.58 -18.18
C LYS A 115 6.92 16.64 -17.26
N LEU A 116 6.47 15.39 -17.14
CA LEU A 116 7.20 14.36 -16.37
C LEU A 116 8.60 14.12 -16.97
N THR A 117 8.73 14.09 -18.29
CA THR A 117 10.02 13.95 -18.99
C THR A 117 10.97 15.10 -18.64
N VAL A 118 10.50 16.34 -18.71
CA VAL A 118 11.31 17.51 -18.34
C VAL A 118 11.68 17.47 -16.86
N GLY A 119 10.72 17.15 -15.97
CA GLY A 119 10.99 16.99 -14.54
C GLY A 119 12.05 15.94 -14.25
N LYS A 120 11.97 14.78 -14.93
CA LYS A 120 12.97 13.70 -14.83
C LYS A 120 14.37 14.17 -15.28
N GLN A 121 14.45 14.88 -16.39
CA GLN A 121 15.72 15.44 -16.89
C GLN A 121 16.34 16.43 -15.90
N CYS A 122 15.52 17.23 -15.23
CA CYS A 122 16.01 18.17 -14.21
C CYS A 122 16.44 17.48 -12.91
N GLN A 123 15.85 16.32 -12.58
CA GLN A 123 16.12 15.63 -11.32
C GLN A 123 17.37 14.75 -11.40
N ASP A 124 17.44 13.84 -12.37
CA ASP A 124 18.51 12.86 -12.50
C ASP A 124 18.83 12.44 -13.96
N MET A 125 18.35 13.18 -14.95
CA MET A 125 18.46 12.92 -16.37
C MET A 125 17.69 11.67 -16.85
N ASN A 126 18.05 10.48 -16.31
CA ASN A 126 17.41 9.20 -16.64
C ASN A 126 17.75 8.13 -15.60
N ASN A 127 17.01 7.03 -15.62
CA ASN A 127 17.39 5.83 -14.89
C ASN A 127 18.63 5.18 -15.55
N PRO A 128 19.47 4.43 -14.79
CA PRO A 128 20.62 3.75 -15.35
C PRO A 128 20.26 2.85 -16.55
N GLY A 129 20.82 3.13 -17.71
CA GLY A 129 20.53 2.39 -18.95
C GLY A 129 20.86 0.90 -18.86
N TYR A 130 21.86 0.55 -18.05
CA TYR A 130 22.19 -0.86 -17.76
C TYR A 130 21.02 -1.59 -17.09
N ASN A 131 20.42 -1.02 -16.06
CA ASN A 131 19.28 -1.62 -15.36
C ASN A 131 18.05 -1.75 -16.28
N GLN A 132 17.82 -0.77 -17.15
CA GLN A 132 16.74 -0.84 -18.14
C GLN A 132 16.97 -2.00 -19.12
N ARG A 133 18.20 -2.22 -19.58
CA ARG A 133 18.54 -3.33 -20.48
C ARG A 133 18.44 -4.69 -19.80
N ILE A 134 18.84 -4.80 -18.52
CA ILE A 134 18.65 -6.04 -17.73
C ILE A 134 17.17 -6.37 -17.61
N ALA A 135 16.34 -5.41 -17.21
CA ALA A 135 14.90 -5.62 -17.07
C ALA A 135 14.24 -5.99 -18.42
N ALA A 136 14.59 -5.29 -19.50
CA ALA A 136 14.10 -5.61 -20.85
C ALA A 136 14.50 -7.03 -21.26
N ARG A 137 15.78 -7.42 -21.09
CA ARG A 137 16.25 -8.77 -21.39
C ARG A 137 15.57 -9.84 -20.55
N TYR A 138 15.29 -9.55 -19.28
CA TYR A 138 14.54 -10.48 -18.43
C TYR A 138 13.14 -10.70 -18.99
N ILE A 139 12.41 -9.61 -19.28
CA ILE A 139 11.03 -9.67 -19.81
C ILE A 139 10.98 -10.33 -21.21
N GLU A 140 12.00 -10.14 -22.04
CA GLU A 140 12.09 -10.72 -23.39
C GLU A 140 12.38 -12.24 -23.36
N ASN A 141 13.18 -12.73 -22.40
CA ASN A 141 13.69 -14.09 -22.42
C ASN A 141 13.10 -15.01 -21.35
N TYR A 142 12.37 -14.47 -20.39
CA TYR A 142 11.73 -15.23 -19.30
C TYR A 142 10.26 -14.85 -19.17
N ASP A 143 9.47 -15.76 -18.66
CA ASP A 143 8.05 -15.53 -18.39
C ASP A 143 7.89 -14.74 -17.07
N LEU A 144 7.71 -13.42 -17.19
CA LEU A 144 7.48 -12.55 -16.04
C LEU A 144 6.18 -12.93 -15.31
N SER A 145 5.15 -13.40 -16.03
CA SER A 145 3.88 -13.77 -15.42
C SER A 145 4.03 -15.02 -14.55
N ALA A 146 4.79 -16.02 -15.01
CA ALA A 146 5.10 -17.19 -14.21
C ALA A 146 5.90 -16.81 -12.95
N HIS A 147 6.91 -15.95 -13.08
CA HIS A 147 7.66 -15.44 -11.93
C HIS A 147 6.75 -14.69 -10.92
N ILE A 148 5.83 -13.86 -11.39
CA ILE A 148 4.86 -13.17 -10.51
C ILE A 148 3.96 -14.19 -9.80
N GLN A 149 3.55 -15.26 -10.47
CA GLN A 149 2.77 -16.34 -9.86
C GLN A 149 3.54 -17.07 -8.76
N ASP A 150 4.82 -17.35 -8.97
CA ASP A 150 5.70 -17.92 -7.94
C ASP A 150 5.82 -16.99 -6.74
N CYS A 151 6.01 -15.69 -6.97
CA CYS A 151 6.00 -14.69 -5.93
C CYS A 151 4.66 -14.66 -5.17
N CYS A 152 3.54 -14.69 -5.88
CA CYS A 152 2.20 -14.72 -5.28
C CYS A 152 1.99 -15.97 -4.43
N THR A 153 2.50 -17.11 -4.85
CA THR A 153 2.43 -18.37 -4.09
C THR A 153 3.21 -18.26 -2.79
N LEU A 154 4.44 -17.76 -2.84
CA LEU A 154 5.28 -17.54 -1.66
C LEU A 154 4.64 -16.55 -0.67
N TYR A 155 4.21 -15.40 -1.17
CA TYR A 155 3.63 -14.36 -0.30
C TYR A 155 2.25 -14.72 0.22
N ARG A 156 1.48 -15.54 -0.50
CA ARG A 156 0.22 -16.10 0.00
C ARG A 156 0.46 -16.93 1.25
N SER A 157 1.44 -17.85 1.22
CA SER A 157 1.79 -18.68 2.38
C SER A 157 2.13 -17.82 3.59
N LYS A 158 3.00 -16.83 3.42
CA LYS A 158 3.38 -15.89 4.48
C LYS A 158 2.20 -15.06 5.02
N ARG A 159 1.32 -14.56 4.11
CA ARG A 159 0.09 -13.86 4.49
C ARG A 159 -0.80 -14.76 5.33
N ASP A 160 -1.02 -15.99 4.90
CA ASP A 160 -1.90 -16.95 5.57
C ASP A 160 -1.34 -17.33 6.95
N THR A 161 -0.01 -17.52 7.06
CA THR A 161 0.67 -17.72 8.36
C THR A 161 0.44 -16.53 9.28
N MET A 162 0.60 -15.30 8.79
CA MET A 162 0.33 -14.10 9.61
C MET A 162 -1.13 -14.02 10.05
N MET A 163 -2.09 -14.28 9.15
CA MET A 163 -3.51 -14.27 9.50
C MET A 163 -3.84 -15.31 10.57
N ASN A 164 -3.35 -16.53 10.42
CA ASN A 164 -3.56 -17.61 11.40
C ASN A 164 -2.92 -17.29 12.75
N ALA A 165 -1.72 -16.71 12.75
CA ALA A 165 -1.05 -16.29 13.98
C ALA A 165 -1.80 -15.17 14.70
N LEU A 166 -2.26 -14.15 13.97
CA LEU A 166 -3.06 -13.06 14.53
C LEU A 166 -4.39 -13.56 15.11
N GLU A 167 -5.08 -14.44 14.39
CA GLU A 167 -6.32 -15.05 14.88
C GLU A 167 -6.10 -15.84 16.17
N LYS A 168 -5.06 -16.65 16.22
CA LYS A 168 -4.72 -17.48 17.37
C LYS A 168 -4.33 -16.65 18.60
N GLU A 169 -3.52 -15.62 18.41
CA GLU A 169 -2.86 -14.90 19.51
C GLU A 169 -3.58 -13.60 19.92
N LEU A 170 -4.29 -12.93 18.98
CA LEU A 170 -4.81 -11.57 19.19
C LEU A 170 -6.33 -11.44 19.11
N THR A 171 -7.08 -12.51 18.85
CA THR A 171 -8.55 -12.46 18.88
C THR A 171 -9.06 -11.92 20.21
N GLY A 172 -9.93 -10.90 20.15
CA GLY A 172 -10.46 -10.21 21.32
C GLY A 172 -9.53 -9.18 21.97
N LYS A 173 -8.27 -9.06 21.50
CA LYS A 173 -7.28 -8.09 22.01
C LYS A 173 -7.02 -6.94 21.04
N ALA A 174 -7.12 -7.19 19.74
CA ALA A 174 -6.92 -6.21 18.67
C ALA A 174 -7.77 -6.60 17.45
N THR A 175 -7.82 -5.73 16.45
CA THR A 175 -8.44 -6.01 15.15
C THR A 175 -7.44 -5.74 14.02
N TRP A 176 -7.65 -6.36 12.86
CA TRP A 176 -6.71 -6.21 11.74
C TRP A 176 -7.40 -6.34 10.39
N THR A 177 -6.76 -5.79 9.36
CA THR A 177 -7.20 -5.94 7.97
C THR A 177 -6.87 -7.33 7.43
N HIS A 178 -7.68 -7.81 6.46
CA HIS A 178 -7.50 -9.09 5.78
C HIS A 178 -7.11 -8.86 4.31
N PRO A 179 -5.81 -8.66 4.01
CA PRO A 179 -5.37 -8.30 2.66
C PRO A 179 -5.51 -9.48 1.68
N GLU A 180 -6.07 -9.19 0.51
CA GLU A 180 -6.13 -10.13 -0.62
C GLU A 180 -4.81 -10.18 -1.41
N GLY A 181 -3.84 -9.32 -1.09
CA GLY A 181 -2.56 -9.20 -1.75
C GLY A 181 -1.65 -8.16 -1.11
N GLY A 182 -0.57 -7.77 -1.80
CA GLY A 182 0.39 -6.81 -1.27
C GLY A 182 1.26 -7.38 -0.15
N PHE A 183 1.69 -6.54 0.81
CA PHE A 183 2.66 -6.94 1.83
C PHE A 183 2.25 -6.59 3.26
N PHE A 184 1.11 -5.91 3.46
CA PHE A 184 0.82 -5.22 4.70
C PHE A 184 -0.46 -5.68 5.35
N VAL A 185 -0.42 -5.69 6.68
CA VAL A 185 -1.59 -5.82 7.56
C VAL A 185 -1.60 -4.60 8.46
N TRP A 186 -2.76 -3.98 8.59
CA TRP A 186 -3.00 -2.90 9.54
C TRP A 186 -3.59 -3.49 10.81
N LEU A 187 -2.84 -3.44 11.90
CA LEU A 187 -3.26 -3.92 13.21
C LEU A 187 -3.73 -2.72 14.04
N THR A 188 -5.02 -2.70 14.38
CA THR A 188 -5.63 -1.69 15.24
C THR A 188 -5.62 -2.18 16.68
N LEU A 189 -4.96 -1.44 17.53
CA LEU A 189 -4.81 -1.67 18.97
C LEU A 189 -6.07 -1.19 19.72
N PRO A 190 -6.28 -1.61 20.98
CA PRO A 190 -7.27 -1.00 21.86
C PRO A 190 -7.13 0.51 21.91
N SER A 191 -8.25 1.24 21.97
CA SER A 191 -8.30 2.70 21.82
C SER A 191 -7.49 3.50 22.86
N HIS A 192 -7.16 2.89 23.99
CA HIS A 192 -6.34 3.49 25.05
C HIS A 192 -4.83 3.29 24.84
N ILE A 193 -4.41 2.56 23.80
CA ILE A 193 -3.00 2.29 23.51
C ILE A 193 -2.57 3.20 22.34
N SER A 194 -1.58 4.07 22.59
CA SER A 194 -0.90 4.86 21.57
C SER A 194 -0.10 3.93 20.64
N GLY A 195 -0.30 4.05 19.32
CA GLY A 195 0.48 3.29 18.34
C GLY A 195 1.96 3.66 18.36
N ASP A 196 2.27 4.92 18.61
CA ASP A 196 3.64 5.43 18.69
C ASP A 196 4.38 4.88 19.92
N GLU A 197 3.74 4.93 21.08
CA GLU A 197 4.33 4.42 22.32
C GLU A 197 4.47 2.89 22.27
N PHE A 198 3.46 2.20 21.74
CA PHE A 198 3.49 0.74 21.58
C PHE A 198 4.59 0.30 20.61
N THR A 199 4.75 0.99 19.47
CA THR A 199 5.85 0.75 18.53
C THR A 199 7.21 0.90 19.22
N ARG A 200 7.38 1.97 19.99
CA ARG A 200 8.63 2.20 20.75
C ARG A 200 8.89 1.10 21.77
N TYR A 201 7.83 0.66 22.47
CA TYR A 201 7.92 -0.45 23.42
C TYR A 201 8.34 -1.77 22.74
N LEU A 202 7.74 -2.10 21.57
CA LEU A 202 8.12 -3.28 20.80
C LEU A 202 9.60 -3.24 20.40
N ILE A 203 10.12 -2.10 19.97
CA ILE A 203 11.54 -1.93 19.61
C ILE A 203 12.43 -2.11 20.85
N ASP A 204 12.11 -1.42 21.93
CA ASP A 204 12.98 -1.37 23.11
C ASP A 204 12.98 -2.69 23.90
N LYS A 205 11.83 -3.28 24.10
CA LYS A 205 11.64 -4.46 24.99
C LYS A 205 11.60 -5.78 24.24
N LYS A 206 10.99 -5.82 23.06
CA LYS A 206 10.80 -7.04 22.28
C LYS A 206 11.76 -7.17 21.09
N LYS A 207 12.54 -6.11 20.78
CA LYS A 207 13.44 -6.04 19.60
C LYS A 207 12.70 -6.27 18.28
N LEU A 208 11.41 -5.94 18.25
CA LEU A 208 10.52 -6.07 17.11
C LEU A 208 10.27 -4.69 16.47
N ILE A 209 10.60 -4.57 15.18
CA ILE A 209 10.40 -3.33 14.42
C ILE A 209 9.08 -3.41 13.68
N THR A 210 8.18 -2.47 13.96
CA THR A 210 6.93 -2.21 13.23
C THR A 210 6.90 -0.76 12.78
N VAL A 211 5.84 -0.34 12.07
CA VAL A 211 5.66 1.06 11.71
C VAL A 211 4.40 1.59 12.37
N CYS A 212 4.54 2.66 13.15
CA CYS A 212 3.42 3.30 13.86
C CYS A 212 2.43 3.95 12.88
N GLY A 213 1.17 4.05 13.30
CA GLY A 213 0.09 4.63 12.50
C GLY A 213 0.29 6.11 12.18
N SER A 214 0.91 6.87 13.07
CA SER A 214 1.22 8.29 12.89
C SER A 214 2.09 8.58 11.66
N ALA A 215 2.97 7.63 11.25
CA ALA A 215 3.80 7.76 10.05
C ALA A 215 2.98 7.89 8.74
N TYR A 216 1.67 7.58 8.78
CA TYR A 216 0.75 7.67 7.65
C TYR A 216 -0.25 8.82 7.77
N ARG A 217 -0.07 9.67 8.78
CA ARG A 217 -0.88 10.87 8.99
C ARG A 217 -0.13 12.11 8.53
N PRO A 218 -0.73 12.98 7.71
CA PRO A 218 -0.07 14.20 7.23
C PRO A 218 0.36 15.15 8.36
N ASP A 219 -0.38 15.14 9.47
CA ASP A 219 -0.14 15.97 10.66
C ASP A 219 0.70 15.26 11.73
N GLY A 220 1.10 13.99 11.49
CA GLY A 220 1.84 13.17 12.45
C GLY A 220 1.04 12.82 13.72
N SER A 221 -0.29 13.02 13.72
CA SER A 221 -1.13 12.70 14.87
C SER A 221 -1.10 11.20 15.17
N ASP A 222 -1.03 10.85 16.45
CA ASP A 222 -1.02 9.46 16.90
C ASP A 222 -2.31 8.72 16.50
N VAL A 223 -2.14 7.46 16.19
CA VAL A 223 -3.22 6.53 15.85
C VAL A 223 -2.97 5.23 16.62
N ASN A 224 -3.99 4.67 17.24
CA ASN A 224 -3.93 3.39 17.94
C ASN A 224 -3.74 2.20 16.98
N ALA A 225 -2.74 2.26 16.12
CA ALA A 225 -2.49 1.22 15.13
C ALA A 225 -1.03 1.13 14.72
N ILE A 226 -0.65 -0.05 14.23
CA ILE A 226 0.66 -0.33 13.66
C ILE A 226 0.52 -1.09 12.34
N ARG A 227 1.47 -0.87 11.42
CA ARG A 227 1.55 -1.65 10.19
C ARG A 227 2.52 -2.82 10.37
N LEU A 228 2.04 -4.01 10.06
CA LEU A 228 2.83 -5.23 9.94
C LEU A 228 3.20 -5.50 8.49
N ASN A 229 4.32 -6.22 8.28
CA ASN A 229 4.79 -6.61 6.95
C ASN A 229 5.23 -8.08 6.98
N PHE A 230 4.66 -8.90 6.10
CA PHE A 230 4.95 -10.33 6.00
C PHE A 230 5.91 -10.71 4.84
N SER A 231 6.37 -9.73 4.05
CA SER A 231 7.12 -10.06 2.83
C SER A 231 8.54 -10.59 3.08
N VAL A 232 9.21 -10.13 4.13
CA VAL A 232 10.61 -10.46 4.39
C VAL A 232 10.77 -11.65 5.34
N PRO A 233 10.13 -11.69 6.54
CA PRO A 233 10.39 -12.73 7.54
C PRO A 233 10.00 -14.12 7.04
N SER A 234 10.58 -15.18 7.64
CA SER A 234 10.12 -16.55 7.46
C SER A 234 8.76 -16.77 8.15
N GLU A 235 8.11 -17.90 7.88
CA GLU A 235 6.83 -18.21 8.50
C GLU A 235 6.97 -18.38 10.02
N GLU A 236 8.05 -19.01 10.48
CA GLU A 236 8.37 -19.15 11.91
C GLU A 236 8.65 -17.79 12.57
N GLU A 237 9.35 -16.90 11.88
CA GLU A 237 9.58 -15.53 12.36
C GLU A 237 8.28 -14.74 12.45
N ILE A 238 7.34 -14.92 11.51
CA ILE A 238 6.02 -14.29 11.54
C ILE A 238 5.25 -14.73 12.78
N GLU A 239 5.16 -16.05 13.02
CA GLU A 239 4.48 -16.60 14.22
C GLU A 239 5.11 -16.06 15.51
N PHE A 240 6.44 -16.08 15.59
CA PHE A 240 7.18 -15.57 16.74
C PHE A 240 6.95 -14.06 16.96
N CYS A 241 6.97 -13.25 15.89
CA CYS A 241 6.71 -11.83 16.01
C CYS A 241 5.29 -11.51 16.48
N VAL A 242 4.28 -12.25 16.01
CA VAL A 242 2.90 -12.09 16.49
C VAL A 242 2.76 -12.50 17.96
N HIS A 243 3.45 -13.57 18.38
CA HIS A 243 3.51 -13.94 19.78
C HIS A 243 4.10 -12.83 20.66
N LEU A 244 5.20 -12.18 20.22
CA LEU A 244 5.78 -11.03 20.93
C LEU A 244 4.83 -9.83 21.03
N ILE A 245 4.00 -9.60 20.00
CA ILE A 245 2.96 -8.55 20.04
C ILE A 245 1.92 -8.88 21.10
N ARG A 246 1.47 -10.14 21.19
CA ARG A 246 0.53 -10.59 22.25
C ARG A 246 1.09 -10.34 23.64
N GLU A 247 2.33 -10.80 23.90
CA GLU A 247 2.99 -10.56 25.18
C GLU A 247 3.09 -9.07 25.51
N ALA A 248 3.47 -8.26 24.52
CA ALA A 248 3.58 -6.81 24.72
C ALA A 248 2.23 -6.17 25.08
N LEU A 249 1.11 -6.64 24.48
CA LEU A 249 -0.23 -6.15 24.82
C LEU A 249 -0.64 -6.55 26.26
N GLU A 250 -0.31 -7.77 26.69
CA GLU A 250 -0.57 -8.24 28.05
C GLU A 250 0.25 -7.43 29.08
N GLU A 251 1.55 -7.24 28.84
CA GLU A 251 2.42 -6.44 29.69
C GLU A 251 2.02 -4.94 29.71
N TRP A 252 1.36 -4.47 28.65
CA TRP A 252 0.85 -3.09 28.59
C TRP A 252 -0.35 -2.90 29.52
N GLY A 253 -1.26 -3.89 29.55
CA GLY A 253 -2.44 -3.86 30.43
C GLY A 253 -2.09 -3.83 31.92
N ASP A 254 -0.94 -4.39 32.30
CA ASP A 254 -0.45 -4.37 33.69
C ASP A 254 0.14 -3.01 34.11
N LYS A 255 0.32 -2.07 33.16
CA LYS A 255 0.87 -0.73 33.41
C LYS A 255 -0.18 0.38 33.49
N ALA A 256 -1.41 0.10 33.05
CA ALA A 256 -2.54 1.04 33.04
C ALA A 256 -3.39 0.89 34.30
#